data_e300f7fe3705fa34f87383ba663eb4e9
#
_entry.id   e300f7fe3705fa34f87383ba663eb4e9
#
_cell.length_a   1.000
_cell.length_b   1.000
_cell.length_c   1.000
_cell.angle_alpha   90.00
_cell.angle_beta   90.00
_cell.angle_gamma   90.00
#
_symmetry.space_group_name_H-M   'P 1'
#
loop_
_entity.id
_entity.type
_entity.pdbx_description
1 polymer ?
#
loop_
_entity_poly.entity_id
_entity_poly.type
_entity_poly.pdbx_seq_one_letter_code
_entity_poly.pdbx_strand_id
1 'polypeptide(L)'
;MTTTIANSNLPVARPAWDSSRLQSRIVHLGCGAFHRAHQALYTHHLLETTDSDWGICEVNLMPGNDCILIENLRKQQLLYTVAEKGADNTVLKVIGSMKEALHPELDGCDGILQAMARPQTAIVSLTVTEKGYYTDAASGQLDLNNPLIKHDLANPAAPKSAIGYIVQALHLRREQGLAAFTVMSCDNVRENGHVAKVAVLGLAQARDPQLAQWIEANATFPCTMVDRIVPAATPETLQEIADQLGVYDPCAIACEPFRQWVIEDNFVNGRPDWDKVGAQFVADVVPFEMMKLRMLNGSHSFLAYLGYLGGYETIADTMTNPAYRKAAFALMMQEQAPTLSMPEGTDLNAYATLLIERFSNPSLRHRTWQIAMDGSQKLPQRLLDPVRLHLQNGSGWRHLALGIAGWMRYTHGVDEQGQVIDVVDPMQAEFQRINQQFQGAERVTALLGLSGIFGHDLAENVDFVATVTAAYQQLCEHGARECVAALSADA
;
A
#
# COMPACT_ATOMS: atom_id res chain seq x y z
N MET A 1 28.09 5.51 -27.19
CA MET A 1 26.73 5.37 -26.64
C MET A 1 26.85 4.70 -25.29
N THR A 2 26.21 5.20 -24.28
CA THR A 2 26.19 4.56 -22.96
C THR A 2 25.45 3.23 -23.06
N THR A 3 26.02 2.17 -22.51
CA THR A 3 25.43 0.84 -22.50
C THR A 3 24.21 0.85 -21.54
N THR A 4 23.02 0.51 -22.03
CA THR A 4 21.77 0.45 -21.28
C THR A 4 21.03 -0.85 -21.59
N ILE A 5 19.98 -1.16 -20.84
CA ILE A 5 19.13 -2.33 -21.12
C ILE A 5 18.46 -2.27 -22.49
N ALA A 6 18.32 -1.08 -23.08
CA ALA A 6 17.72 -0.92 -24.41
C ALA A 6 18.65 -1.37 -25.55
N ASN A 7 19.98 -1.29 -25.37
CA ASN A 7 20.96 -1.54 -26.42
C ASN A 7 21.98 -2.64 -26.10
N SER A 8 21.87 -3.32 -24.97
CA SER A 8 22.76 -4.42 -24.56
C SER A 8 22.23 -5.78 -25.01
N ASN A 9 23.09 -6.78 -25.05
CA ASN A 9 22.64 -8.16 -25.13
C ASN A 9 22.21 -8.63 -23.74
N LEU A 10 20.95 -9.00 -23.58
CA LEU A 10 20.37 -9.40 -22.32
C LEU A 10 20.07 -10.91 -22.30
N PRO A 11 20.17 -11.57 -21.12
CA PRO A 11 19.75 -12.96 -20.95
C PRO A 11 18.22 -13.14 -20.92
N VAL A 12 17.47 -12.04 -20.94
CA VAL A 12 16.00 -12.00 -20.92
C VAL A 12 15.45 -11.26 -22.13
N ALA A 13 14.27 -11.63 -22.56
CA ALA A 13 13.62 -11.00 -23.71
C ALA A 13 13.18 -9.55 -23.38
N ARG A 14 13.32 -8.67 -24.36
CA ARG A 14 12.65 -7.36 -24.35
C ARG A 14 11.20 -7.52 -24.84
N PRO A 15 10.32 -6.51 -24.54
CA PRO A 15 8.99 -6.48 -25.13
C PRO A 15 9.03 -6.66 -26.65
N ALA A 16 8.19 -7.56 -27.17
CA ALA A 16 8.17 -7.91 -28.57
C ALA A 16 7.22 -7.02 -29.42
N TRP A 17 6.33 -6.26 -28.77
CA TRP A 17 5.40 -5.37 -29.48
C TRP A 17 6.07 -4.09 -29.97
N ASP A 18 5.51 -3.51 -31.01
CA ASP A 18 5.92 -2.21 -31.50
C ASP A 18 5.43 -1.09 -30.56
N SER A 19 6.36 -0.47 -29.85
CA SER A 19 6.07 0.62 -28.91
C SER A 19 5.48 1.87 -29.61
N SER A 20 5.65 2.00 -30.95
CA SER A 20 5.05 3.11 -31.69
C SER A 20 3.52 3.04 -31.74
N ARG A 21 2.95 1.85 -31.62
CA ARG A 21 1.48 1.63 -31.55
C ARG A 21 0.84 2.08 -30.26
N LEU A 22 1.61 2.19 -29.18
CA LEU A 22 1.07 2.57 -27.88
C LEU A 22 0.54 3.99 -27.91
N GLN A 23 -0.62 4.18 -27.29
CA GLN A 23 -1.23 5.48 -27.03
C GLN A 23 -1.13 5.79 -25.52
N SER A 24 -0.75 7.01 -25.16
CA SER A 24 -0.77 7.45 -23.76
C SER A 24 -2.22 7.67 -23.28
N ARG A 25 -2.95 6.57 -23.09
CA ARG A 25 -4.35 6.62 -22.60
C ARG A 25 -4.42 6.68 -21.06
N ILE A 26 -3.35 6.32 -20.40
CA ILE A 26 -3.18 6.45 -18.95
C ILE A 26 -2.10 7.50 -18.70
N VAL A 27 -2.38 8.47 -17.85
CA VAL A 27 -1.37 9.33 -17.24
C VAL A 27 -1.25 8.93 -15.78
N HIS A 28 -0.06 8.52 -15.36
CA HIS A 28 0.17 8.10 -13.98
C HIS A 28 1.00 9.13 -13.22
N LEU A 29 0.50 9.56 -12.06
CA LEU A 29 1.20 10.48 -11.16
C LEU A 29 1.85 9.69 -10.02
N GLY A 30 3.18 9.67 -10.00
CA GLY A 30 3.96 8.96 -8.99
C GLY A 30 4.60 7.66 -9.52
N CYS A 31 5.52 7.75 -10.47
CA CYS A 31 6.27 6.63 -11.05
C CYS A 31 7.25 6.01 -10.05
N GLY A 32 6.74 5.59 -8.87
CA GLY A 32 7.52 4.95 -7.81
C GLY A 32 7.78 3.46 -8.07
N ALA A 33 8.47 2.82 -7.13
CA ALA A 33 8.77 1.39 -7.21
C ALA A 33 7.49 0.54 -7.23
N PHE A 34 6.51 0.89 -6.39
CA PHE A 34 5.24 0.14 -6.34
C PHE A 34 4.49 0.18 -7.67
N HIS A 35 4.28 1.36 -8.26
CA HIS A 35 3.62 1.49 -9.56
C HIS A 35 4.32 0.68 -10.65
N ARG A 36 5.66 0.78 -10.72
CA ARG A 36 6.48 0.04 -11.71
C ARG A 36 6.40 -1.48 -11.54
N ALA A 37 6.21 -1.96 -10.31
CA ALA A 37 6.02 -3.38 -10.00
C ALA A 37 4.55 -3.84 -10.06
N HIS A 38 3.59 -2.94 -10.23
CA HIS A 38 2.16 -3.24 -10.13
C HIS A 38 1.41 -2.83 -11.40
N GLN A 39 0.79 -1.65 -11.47
CA GLN A 39 -0.02 -1.23 -12.62
C GLN A 39 0.76 -1.29 -13.94
N ALA A 40 1.99 -0.82 -13.97
CA ALA A 40 2.82 -0.85 -15.17
C ALA A 40 3.15 -2.28 -15.60
N LEU A 41 3.33 -3.21 -14.67
CA LEU A 41 3.53 -4.64 -14.95
C LEU A 41 2.23 -5.30 -15.46
N TYR A 42 1.06 -5.03 -14.86
CA TYR A 42 -0.23 -5.52 -15.38
C TYR A 42 -0.46 -5.05 -16.81
N THR A 43 -0.17 -3.78 -17.08
CA THR A 43 -0.28 -3.21 -18.43
C THR A 43 0.71 -3.86 -19.40
N HIS A 44 1.95 -4.11 -18.97
CA HIS A 44 2.93 -4.85 -19.76
C HIS A 44 2.45 -6.25 -20.14
N HIS A 45 1.93 -7.02 -19.18
CA HIS A 45 1.38 -8.35 -19.47
C HIS A 45 0.18 -8.32 -20.40
N LEU A 46 -0.66 -7.28 -20.30
CA LEU A 46 -1.77 -7.10 -21.24
C LEU A 46 -1.25 -6.89 -22.67
N LEU A 47 -0.18 -6.10 -22.82
CA LEU A 47 0.45 -5.86 -24.14
C LEU A 47 1.14 -7.12 -24.70
N GLU A 48 1.66 -7.99 -23.83
CA GLU A 48 2.24 -9.28 -24.24
C GLU A 48 1.20 -10.27 -24.78
N THR A 49 -0.01 -10.23 -24.21
CA THR A 49 -1.02 -11.27 -24.43
C THR A 49 -2.16 -10.84 -25.33
N THR A 50 -2.25 -9.56 -25.67
CA THR A 50 -3.35 -8.98 -26.48
C THR A 50 -2.84 -7.95 -27.47
N ASP A 51 -3.71 -7.51 -28.37
CA ASP A 51 -3.45 -6.44 -29.35
C ASP A 51 -3.77 -5.04 -28.76
N SER A 52 -3.63 -4.87 -27.45
CA SER A 52 -3.90 -3.61 -26.75
C SER A 52 -2.95 -2.50 -27.21
N ASP A 53 -3.46 -1.27 -27.28
CA ASP A 53 -2.69 -0.06 -27.55
C ASP A 53 -2.53 0.84 -26.30
N TRP A 54 -2.97 0.37 -25.13
CA TRP A 54 -2.93 1.12 -23.88
C TRP A 54 -1.48 1.26 -23.39
N GLY A 55 -0.94 2.49 -23.48
CA GLY A 55 0.36 2.88 -22.94
C GLY A 55 0.19 3.85 -21.78
N ILE A 56 1.25 3.99 -20.98
CA ILE A 56 1.30 4.85 -19.81
C ILE A 56 2.21 6.04 -20.09
N CYS A 57 1.72 7.25 -19.82
CA CYS A 57 2.54 8.44 -19.63
C CYS A 57 2.84 8.57 -18.14
N GLU A 58 4.09 8.35 -17.76
CA GLU A 58 4.55 8.48 -16.38
C GLU A 58 4.84 9.93 -16.03
N VAL A 59 4.46 10.34 -14.83
CA VAL A 59 4.72 11.70 -14.32
C VAL A 59 5.23 11.61 -12.89
N ASN A 60 6.39 12.18 -12.63
CA ASN A 60 6.87 12.48 -11.29
C ASN A 60 6.86 13.98 -11.06
N LEU A 61 6.50 14.41 -9.87
CA LEU A 61 6.30 15.83 -9.55
C LEU A 61 7.33 16.40 -8.56
N MET A 62 8.00 15.52 -7.79
CA MET A 62 8.94 15.96 -6.76
C MET A 62 10.34 16.20 -7.37
N PRO A 63 11.06 17.22 -6.89
CA PRO A 63 12.42 17.50 -7.37
C PRO A 63 13.42 16.40 -6.96
N GLY A 64 14.61 16.41 -7.57
CA GLY A 64 15.72 15.54 -7.21
C GLY A 64 15.58 14.12 -7.77
N ASN A 65 15.46 13.11 -6.92
CA ASN A 65 15.45 11.70 -7.34
C ASN A 65 14.33 11.35 -8.34
N ASP A 66 13.20 12.01 -8.25
CA ASP A 66 12.08 11.83 -9.18
C ASP A 66 12.45 12.30 -10.60
N CYS A 67 13.10 13.45 -10.70
CA CYS A 67 13.60 13.98 -11.97
C CYS A 67 14.67 13.04 -12.57
N ILE A 68 15.62 12.58 -11.74
CA ILE A 68 16.68 11.64 -12.15
C ILE A 68 16.10 10.31 -12.66
N LEU A 69 15.04 9.80 -12.01
CA LEU A 69 14.36 8.58 -12.47
C LEU A 69 13.78 8.77 -13.88
N ILE A 70 13.08 9.88 -14.13
CA ILE A 70 12.50 10.19 -15.44
C ILE A 70 13.60 10.32 -16.51
N GLU A 71 14.70 11.01 -16.19
CA GLU A 71 15.86 11.08 -17.11
C GLU A 71 16.44 9.69 -17.44
N ASN A 72 16.60 8.84 -16.42
CA ASN A 72 17.14 7.50 -16.60
C ASN A 72 16.20 6.62 -17.43
N LEU A 73 14.89 6.67 -17.18
CA LEU A 73 13.89 5.98 -18.01
C LEU A 73 13.99 6.42 -19.48
N ARG A 74 14.11 7.73 -19.74
CA ARG A 74 14.26 8.25 -21.10
C ARG A 74 15.56 7.78 -21.77
N LYS A 75 16.69 7.75 -21.03
CA LYS A 75 17.99 7.26 -21.54
C LYS A 75 17.94 5.79 -21.97
N GLN A 76 17.09 4.98 -21.37
CA GLN A 76 16.92 3.55 -21.70
C GLN A 76 15.60 3.23 -22.42
N GLN A 77 15.09 4.22 -23.20
CA GLN A 77 13.90 4.07 -24.07
C GLN A 77 12.64 3.62 -23.30
N LEU A 78 12.50 4.09 -22.06
CA LEU A 78 11.36 3.80 -21.16
C LEU A 78 11.26 2.33 -20.75
N LEU A 79 12.30 1.53 -20.96
CA LEU A 79 12.41 0.17 -20.45
C LEU A 79 12.99 0.18 -19.03
N TYR A 80 12.61 -0.79 -18.23
CA TYR A 80 13.21 -1.03 -16.91
C TYR A 80 13.04 -2.49 -16.51
N THR A 81 13.84 -2.95 -15.54
CA THR A 81 13.87 -4.34 -15.10
C THR A 81 13.04 -4.51 -13.80
N VAL A 82 12.20 -5.53 -13.78
CA VAL A 82 11.56 -6.05 -12.58
C VAL A 82 12.17 -7.40 -12.24
N ALA A 83 12.67 -7.53 -11.01
CA ALA A 83 13.14 -8.80 -10.43
C ALA A 83 12.09 -9.34 -9.48
N GLU A 84 11.36 -10.37 -9.89
CA GLU A 84 10.43 -11.09 -9.04
C GLU A 84 11.21 -12.13 -8.22
N LYS A 85 11.42 -11.83 -6.92
CA LYS A 85 12.20 -12.66 -5.99
C LYS A 85 11.29 -13.65 -5.26
N GLY A 86 11.25 -14.89 -5.72
CA GLY A 86 10.64 -16.01 -5.00
C GLY A 86 11.55 -16.56 -3.90
N ALA A 87 11.09 -17.61 -3.22
CA ALA A 87 11.87 -18.25 -2.16
C ALA A 87 13.17 -18.89 -2.69
N ASP A 88 13.09 -19.54 -3.85
CA ASP A 88 14.18 -20.33 -4.42
C ASP A 88 14.75 -19.79 -5.73
N ASN A 89 14.08 -18.82 -6.34
CA ASN A 89 14.48 -18.28 -7.64
C ASN A 89 14.12 -16.79 -7.79
N THR A 90 14.86 -16.13 -8.68
CA THR A 90 14.56 -14.77 -9.14
C THR A 90 14.22 -14.81 -10.63
N VAL A 91 13.12 -14.20 -11.01
CA VAL A 91 12.72 -14.05 -12.42
C VAL A 91 12.88 -12.60 -12.82
N LEU A 92 13.73 -12.35 -13.83
CA LEU A 92 13.93 -11.01 -14.38
C LEU A 92 12.98 -10.80 -15.57
N LYS A 93 12.40 -9.60 -15.64
CA LYS A 93 11.55 -9.15 -16.76
C LYS A 93 11.92 -7.73 -17.16
N VAL A 94 11.99 -7.46 -18.46
CA VAL A 94 12.13 -6.11 -19.00
C VAL A 94 10.75 -5.59 -19.34
N ILE A 95 10.34 -4.52 -18.66
CA ILE A 95 9.02 -3.91 -18.77
C ILE A 95 9.04 -2.78 -19.78
N GLY A 96 8.00 -2.67 -20.62
CA GLY A 96 7.90 -1.68 -21.68
C GLY A 96 6.48 -1.15 -21.91
N SER A 97 5.69 -1.00 -20.86
CA SER A 97 4.33 -0.43 -20.92
C SER A 97 4.29 1.10 -20.96
N MET A 98 5.42 1.75 -20.71
CA MET A 98 5.53 3.20 -20.72
C MET A 98 5.68 3.72 -22.14
N LYS A 99 4.90 4.76 -22.48
CA LYS A 99 4.96 5.46 -23.77
C LYS A 99 5.67 6.80 -23.66
N GLU A 100 5.53 7.45 -22.52
CA GLU A 100 6.12 8.75 -22.21
C GLU A 100 6.51 8.79 -20.73
N ALA A 101 7.46 9.67 -20.38
CA ALA A 101 7.82 9.94 -19.00
C ALA A 101 8.15 11.43 -18.87
N LEU A 102 7.46 12.14 -17.99
CA LEU A 102 7.47 13.59 -17.86
C LEU A 102 7.81 14.04 -16.44
N HIS A 103 8.46 15.21 -16.35
CA HIS A 103 8.76 15.87 -15.08
C HIS A 103 8.67 17.39 -15.24
N PRO A 104 8.17 18.15 -14.22
CA PRO A 104 8.05 19.61 -14.34
C PRO A 104 9.35 20.34 -14.68
N GLU A 105 10.48 19.87 -14.15
CA GLU A 105 11.80 20.46 -14.43
C GLU A 105 12.29 20.20 -15.87
N LEU A 106 11.81 19.15 -16.52
CA LEU A 106 12.23 18.76 -17.88
C LEU A 106 11.26 19.24 -18.96
N ASP A 107 9.97 19.21 -18.66
CA ASP A 107 8.90 19.42 -19.65
C ASP A 107 8.02 20.62 -19.33
N GLY A 108 8.23 21.26 -18.18
CA GLY A 108 7.37 22.31 -17.67
C GLY A 108 6.00 21.78 -17.20
N CYS A 109 5.30 22.62 -16.45
CA CYS A 109 3.94 22.34 -16.01
C CYS A 109 2.98 22.13 -17.21
N ASP A 110 3.13 22.94 -18.25
CA ASP A 110 2.28 22.88 -19.46
C ASP A 110 2.40 21.55 -20.19
N GLY A 111 3.60 20.98 -20.27
CA GLY A 111 3.81 19.68 -20.92
C GLY A 111 3.01 18.56 -20.24
N ILE A 112 2.98 18.57 -18.90
CA ILE A 112 2.21 17.60 -18.11
C ILE A 112 0.71 17.84 -18.26
N LEU A 113 0.26 19.10 -18.14
CA LEU A 113 -1.15 19.46 -18.31
C LEU A 113 -1.67 19.11 -19.71
N GLN A 114 -0.87 19.35 -20.76
CA GLN A 114 -1.21 18.93 -22.12
C GLN A 114 -1.36 17.42 -22.24
N ALA A 115 -0.45 16.63 -21.63
CA ALA A 115 -0.55 15.17 -21.62
C ALA A 115 -1.86 14.70 -20.96
N MET A 116 -2.23 15.28 -19.82
CA MET A 116 -3.47 14.94 -19.11
C MET A 116 -4.74 15.42 -19.85
N ALA A 117 -4.66 16.52 -20.59
CA ALA A 117 -5.80 17.09 -21.31
C ALA A 117 -6.01 16.51 -22.71
N ARG A 118 -5.16 15.62 -23.20
CA ARG A 118 -5.30 15.00 -24.53
C ARG A 118 -6.64 14.25 -24.66
N PRO A 119 -7.27 14.25 -25.85
CA PRO A 119 -8.52 13.52 -26.08
C PRO A 119 -8.43 12.03 -25.73
N GLN A 120 -7.30 11.37 -26.03
CA GLN A 120 -7.10 9.94 -25.76
C GLN A 120 -6.85 9.60 -24.30
N THR A 121 -6.53 10.57 -23.43
CA THR A 121 -6.33 10.31 -22.00
C THR A 121 -7.67 9.93 -21.37
N ALA A 122 -7.78 8.67 -20.95
CA ALA A 122 -8.98 8.09 -20.39
C ALA A 122 -8.90 7.92 -18.87
N ILE A 123 -7.69 7.69 -18.33
CA ILE A 123 -7.44 7.42 -16.92
C ILE A 123 -6.27 8.29 -16.44
N VAL A 124 -6.44 8.96 -15.31
CA VAL A 124 -5.36 9.52 -14.52
C VAL A 124 -5.25 8.71 -13.23
N SER A 125 -4.16 7.95 -13.09
CA SER A 125 -3.94 7.11 -11.92
C SER A 125 -2.89 7.70 -10.98
N LEU A 126 -2.91 7.32 -9.71
CA LEU A 126 -2.15 7.93 -8.62
C LEU A 126 -1.47 6.87 -7.75
N THR A 127 -0.18 7.07 -7.48
CA THR A 127 0.54 6.49 -6.33
C THR A 127 1.39 7.59 -5.69
N VAL A 128 0.73 8.47 -4.96
CA VAL A 128 1.30 9.69 -4.37
C VAL A 128 1.43 9.63 -2.85
N THR A 129 1.11 8.48 -2.27
CA THR A 129 0.97 8.22 -0.85
C THR A 129 -0.17 9.01 -0.19
N GLU A 130 -0.54 8.63 1.04
CA GLU A 130 -1.63 9.29 1.79
C GLU A 130 -1.45 10.81 1.88
N LYS A 131 -0.21 11.26 2.05
CA LYS A 131 0.13 12.70 2.16
C LYS A 131 -0.14 13.49 0.88
N GLY A 132 -0.14 12.85 -0.26
CA GLY A 132 -0.36 13.48 -1.57
C GLY A 132 -1.81 13.88 -1.85
N TYR A 133 -2.75 13.48 -0.99
CA TYR A 133 -4.17 13.88 -1.08
C TYR A 133 -4.47 15.14 -0.26
N TYR A 134 -3.57 15.54 0.65
CA TYR A 134 -3.70 16.74 1.48
C TYR A 134 -5.01 16.83 2.26
N THR A 135 -5.53 15.70 2.70
CA THR A 135 -6.74 15.63 3.53
C THR A 135 -6.40 15.79 5.00
N ASP A 136 -7.22 16.51 5.72
CA ASP A 136 -7.13 16.64 7.17
C ASP A 136 -7.63 15.35 7.84
N ALA A 137 -6.82 14.77 8.71
CA ALA A 137 -7.10 13.47 9.34
C ALA A 137 -8.34 13.49 10.25
N ALA A 138 -8.70 14.64 10.82
CA ALA A 138 -9.85 14.74 11.72
C ALA A 138 -11.18 14.93 10.97
N SER A 139 -11.18 15.73 9.89
CA SER A 139 -12.37 16.03 9.10
C SER A 139 -12.54 15.15 7.86
N GLY A 140 -11.47 14.52 7.39
CA GLY A 140 -11.43 13.81 6.12
C GLY A 140 -11.56 14.72 4.88
N GLN A 141 -11.60 16.03 5.06
CA GLN A 141 -11.73 17.01 3.99
C GLN A 141 -10.36 17.50 3.50
N LEU A 142 -10.32 18.11 2.30
CA LEU A 142 -9.10 18.74 1.81
C LEU A 142 -8.65 19.87 2.76
N ASP A 143 -7.38 19.84 3.16
CA ASP A 143 -6.78 20.91 3.96
C ASP A 143 -6.47 22.13 3.08
N LEU A 144 -7.39 23.08 3.03
CA LEU A 144 -7.23 24.35 2.31
C LEU A 144 -6.12 25.24 2.88
N ASN A 145 -5.61 24.94 4.08
CA ASN A 145 -4.51 25.65 4.70
C ASN A 145 -3.13 25.09 4.32
N ASN A 146 -3.08 23.92 3.71
CA ASN A 146 -1.84 23.36 3.23
C ASN A 146 -1.14 24.31 2.23
N PRO A 147 0.17 24.57 2.36
CA PRO A 147 0.89 25.53 1.51
C PRO A 147 0.82 25.21 0.01
N LEU A 148 0.86 23.93 -0.38
CA LEU A 148 0.77 23.51 -1.79
C LEU A 148 -0.65 23.72 -2.34
N ILE A 149 -1.68 23.45 -1.55
CA ILE A 149 -3.07 23.68 -1.94
C ILE A 149 -3.34 25.17 -2.08
N LYS A 150 -2.85 26.00 -1.15
CA LYS A 150 -2.90 27.48 -1.29
C LYS A 150 -2.19 27.98 -2.55
N HIS A 151 -1.01 27.41 -2.85
CA HIS A 151 -0.29 27.74 -4.07
C HIS A 151 -1.15 27.43 -5.32
N ASP A 152 -1.74 26.23 -5.39
CA ASP A 152 -2.48 25.77 -6.56
C ASP A 152 -3.80 26.53 -6.74
N LEU A 153 -4.42 26.99 -5.65
CA LEU A 153 -5.57 27.89 -5.71
C LEU A 153 -5.19 29.28 -6.28
N ALA A 154 -4.03 29.80 -5.88
CA ALA A 154 -3.55 31.11 -6.34
C ALA A 154 -2.96 31.04 -7.76
N ASN A 155 -2.44 29.88 -8.18
CA ASN A 155 -1.76 29.69 -9.47
C ASN A 155 -2.30 28.45 -10.19
N PRO A 156 -3.58 28.41 -10.56
CA PRO A 156 -4.22 27.20 -11.08
C PRO A 156 -3.62 26.72 -12.41
N ALA A 157 -3.03 27.60 -13.22
CA ALA A 157 -2.35 27.24 -14.46
C ALA A 157 -0.95 26.68 -14.28
N ALA A 158 -0.37 26.78 -13.06
CA ALA A 158 0.95 26.27 -12.70
C ALA A 158 0.91 25.46 -11.39
N PRO A 159 0.13 24.36 -11.34
CA PRO A 159 -0.03 23.57 -10.13
C PRO A 159 1.27 22.89 -9.73
N LYS A 160 1.39 22.57 -8.43
CA LYS A 160 2.51 21.83 -7.84
C LYS A 160 2.08 20.50 -7.25
N SER A 161 0.83 20.39 -6.79
CA SER A 161 0.30 19.15 -6.24
C SER A 161 -0.33 18.28 -7.30
N ALA A 162 -0.36 16.95 -7.10
CA ALA A 162 -1.05 16.02 -7.98
C ALA A 162 -2.54 16.40 -8.14
N ILE A 163 -3.18 16.81 -7.04
CA ILE A 163 -4.59 17.26 -7.03
C ILE A 163 -4.77 18.51 -7.88
N GLY A 164 -3.83 19.46 -7.77
CA GLY A 164 -3.83 20.69 -8.60
C GLY A 164 -3.72 20.37 -10.09
N TYR A 165 -2.83 19.46 -10.48
CA TYR A 165 -2.70 18.99 -11.86
C TYR A 165 -4.00 18.36 -12.38
N ILE A 166 -4.64 17.49 -11.57
CA ILE A 166 -5.91 16.84 -11.94
C ILE A 166 -7.01 17.87 -12.16
N VAL A 167 -7.20 18.79 -11.21
CA VAL A 167 -8.26 19.82 -11.30
C VAL A 167 -8.03 20.73 -12.51
N GLN A 168 -6.78 21.16 -12.74
CA GLN A 168 -6.46 22.00 -13.90
C GLN A 168 -6.64 21.26 -15.22
N ALA A 169 -6.24 20.00 -15.31
CA ALA A 169 -6.43 19.20 -16.51
C ALA A 169 -7.92 18.99 -16.82
N LEU A 170 -8.75 18.73 -15.81
CA LEU A 170 -10.20 18.62 -15.95
C LEU A 170 -10.84 19.96 -16.38
N HIS A 171 -10.35 21.08 -15.84
CA HIS A 171 -10.75 22.41 -16.29
C HIS A 171 -10.46 22.60 -17.78
N LEU A 172 -9.24 22.31 -18.23
CA LEU A 172 -8.85 22.42 -19.63
C LEU A 172 -9.69 21.54 -20.55
N ARG A 173 -10.01 20.32 -20.13
CA ARG A 173 -10.88 19.41 -20.87
C ARG A 173 -12.31 19.97 -21.00
N ARG A 174 -12.86 20.52 -19.92
CA ARG A 174 -14.17 21.20 -19.95
C ARG A 174 -14.18 22.34 -20.95
N GLU A 175 -13.16 23.22 -20.93
CA GLU A 175 -13.05 24.36 -21.85
C GLU A 175 -12.90 23.91 -23.32
N GLN A 176 -12.29 22.76 -23.56
CA GLN A 176 -12.13 22.18 -24.89
C GLN A 176 -13.34 21.34 -25.34
N GLY A 177 -14.37 21.20 -24.51
CA GLY A 177 -15.52 20.35 -24.78
C GLY A 177 -15.21 18.83 -24.80
N LEU A 178 -14.11 18.41 -24.16
CA LEU A 178 -13.72 17.01 -24.02
C LEU A 178 -14.40 16.38 -22.82
N ALA A 179 -14.62 15.06 -22.87
CA ALA A 179 -15.09 14.30 -21.73
C ALA A 179 -14.07 14.34 -20.59
N ALA A 180 -14.53 14.22 -19.33
CA ALA A 180 -13.64 14.00 -18.20
C ALA A 180 -12.89 12.68 -18.34
N PHE A 181 -11.84 12.46 -17.53
CA PHE A 181 -11.19 11.17 -17.38
C PHE A 181 -11.58 10.54 -16.03
N THR A 182 -11.30 9.26 -15.88
CA THR A 182 -11.38 8.55 -14.61
C THR A 182 -10.15 8.88 -13.76
N VAL A 183 -10.36 9.23 -12.49
CA VAL A 183 -9.29 9.42 -11.49
C VAL A 183 -9.19 8.15 -10.65
N MET A 184 -8.11 7.40 -10.78
CA MET A 184 -7.95 6.09 -10.15
C MET A 184 -6.77 6.08 -9.18
N SER A 185 -7.04 6.12 -7.89
CA SER A 185 -6.01 5.91 -6.88
C SER A 185 -5.59 4.44 -6.82
N CYS A 186 -4.28 4.20 -6.81
CA CYS A 186 -3.66 2.91 -6.54
C CYS A 186 -2.79 2.97 -5.26
N ASP A 187 -3.07 3.93 -4.39
CA ASP A 187 -2.42 4.03 -3.08
C ASP A 187 -3.02 3.04 -2.08
N ASN A 188 -2.20 2.60 -1.15
CA ASN A 188 -2.63 1.73 -0.05
C ASN A 188 -3.34 2.55 1.04
N VAL A 189 -4.43 3.19 0.68
CA VAL A 189 -5.30 4.01 1.53
C VAL A 189 -6.70 3.42 1.47
N ARG A 190 -7.35 3.33 2.63
CA ARG A 190 -8.72 2.82 2.71
C ARG A 190 -9.67 3.70 1.89
N GLU A 191 -10.53 3.07 1.10
CA GLU A 191 -11.48 3.75 0.21
C GLU A 191 -10.81 4.85 -0.63
N ASN A 192 -9.68 4.51 -1.22
CA ASN A 192 -8.77 5.44 -1.90
C ASN A 192 -9.43 6.26 -3.01
N GLY A 193 -10.42 5.73 -3.70
CA GLY A 193 -11.22 6.48 -4.68
C GLY A 193 -12.04 7.59 -4.04
N HIS A 194 -12.62 7.36 -2.85
CA HIS A 194 -13.33 8.40 -2.09
C HIS A 194 -12.39 9.49 -1.60
N VAL A 195 -11.21 9.11 -1.11
CA VAL A 195 -10.18 10.08 -0.70
C VAL A 195 -9.76 10.97 -1.87
N ALA A 196 -9.52 10.38 -3.05
CA ALA A 196 -9.20 11.12 -4.26
C ALA A 196 -10.36 12.05 -4.68
N LYS A 197 -11.61 11.57 -4.64
CA LYS A 197 -12.81 12.37 -4.94
C LYS A 197 -12.93 13.58 -4.03
N VAL A 198 -12.79 13.39 -2.71
CA VAL A 198 -12.88 14.47 -1.73
C VAL A 198 -11.80 15.53 -1.98
N ALA A 199 -10.56 15.11 -2.26
CA ALA A 199 -9.46 16.02 -2.51
C ALA A 199 -9.68 16.83 -3.82
N VAL A 200 -10.04 16.16 -4.91
CA VAL A 200 -10.27 16.81 -6.22
C VAL A 200 -11.47 17.74 -6.17
N LEU A 201 -12.61 17.28 -5.65
CA LEU A 201 -13.81 18.14 -5.54
C LEU A 201 -13.61 19.28 -4.55
N GLY A 202 -12.88 19.06 -3.45
CA GLY A 202 -12.56 20.11 -2.47
C GLY A 202 -11.77 21.25 -3.10
N LEU A 203 -10.73 20.94 -3.89
CA LEU A 203 -9.94 21.96 -4.59
C LEU A 203 -10.76 22.63 -5.70
N ALA A 204 -11.51 21.86 -6.47
CA ALA A 204 -12.37 22.39 -7.52
C ALA A 204 -13.43 23.34 -6.96
N GLN A 205 -14.09 22.97 -5.85
CA GLN A 205 -15.11 23.78 -5.18
C GLN A 205 -14.54 25.09 -4.65
N ALA A 206 -13.35 25.06 -4.06
CA ALA A 206 -12.68 26.26 -3.56
C ALA A 206 -12.25 27.23 -4.69
N ARG A 207 -11.98 26.69 -5.88
CA ARG A 207 -11.60 27.46 -7.07
C ARG A 207 -12.79 27.98 -7.87
N ASP A 208 -13.71 27.10 -8.23
CA ASP A 208 -14.88 27.34 -9.08
C ASP A 208 -15.97 26.29 -8.80
N PRO A 209 -17.07 26.67 -8.13
CA PRO A 209 -18.17 25.72 -7.85
C PRO A 209 -18.78 25.08 -9.08
N GLN A 210 -18.79 25.76 -10.24
CA GLN A 210 -19.31 25.18 -11.48
C GLN A 210 -18.37 24.11 -12.04
N LEU A 211 -17.06 24.28 -11.86
CA LEU A 211 -16.08 23.23 -12.19
C LEU A 211 -16.27 22.00 -11.31
N ALA A 212 -16.47 22.21 -10.01
CA ALA A 212 -16.73 21.10 -9.09
C ALA A 212 -17.98 20.30 -9.47
N GLN A 213 -19.07 20.98 -9.80
CA GLN A 213 -20.32 20.35 -10.27
C GLN A 213 -20.10 19.56 -11.57
N TRP A 214 -19.35 20.14 -12.52
CA TRP A 214 -19.03 19.46 -13.77
C TRP A 214 -18.18 18.20 -13.55
N ILE A 215 -17.15 18.28 -12.69
CA ILE A 215 -16.30 17.14 -12.33
C ILE A 215 -17.14 16.06 -11.68
N GLU A 216 -17.97 16.40 -10.70
CA GLU A 216 -18.83 15.44 -10.00
C GLU A 216 -19.79 14.71 -10.92
N ALA A 217 -20.31 15.40 -11.94
CA ALA A 217 -21.25 14.84 -12.90
C ALA A 217 -20.59 14.01 -14.01
N ASN A 218 -19.31 14.23 -14.31
CA ASN A 218 -18.66 13.67 -15.51
C ASN A 218 -17.43 12.79 -15.22
N ALA A 219 -16.75 12.95 -14.11
CA ALA A 219 -15.60 12.13 -13.73
C ALA A 219 -16.01 10.98 -12.82
N THR A 220 -15.24 9.88 -12.84
CA THR A 220 -15.40 8.77 -11.90
C THR A 220 -14.16 8.58 -11.05
N PHE A 221 -14.35 8.01 -9.87
CA PHE A 221 -13.29 7.80 -8.86
C PHE A 221 -13.39 6.38 -8.30
N PRO A 222 -13.08 5.34 -9.11
CA PRO A 222 -13.15 3.97 -8.64
C PRO A 222 -12.18 3.74 -7.47
N CYS A 223 -12.62 3.03 -6.45
CA CYS A 223 -11.73 2.50 -5.44
C CYS A 223 -10.97 1.31 -5.99
N THR A 224 -9.74 1.11 -5.52
CA THR A 224 -8.92 -0.06 -5.85
C THR A 224 -8.30 -0.66 -4.59
N MET A 225 -8.14 -1.97 -4.56
CA MET A 225 -7.32 -2.66 -3.58
C MET A 225 -6.10 -3.21 -4.29
N VAL A 226 -4.93 -2.75 -3.87
CA VAL A 226 -3.63 -3.13 -4.41
C VAL A 226 -2.87 -3.94 -3.39
N ASP A 227 -2.20 -5.02 -3.82
CA ASP A 227 -1.35 -5.82 -2.94
C ASP A 227 -0.16 -6.39 -3.70
N ARG A 228 1.01 -5.98 -3.32
CA ARG A 228 2.32 -6.53 -3.67
C ARG A 228 3.37 -5.98 -2.72
N ILE A 229 4.27 -6.80 -2.22
CA ILE A 229 5.44 -6.36 -1.45
C ILE A 229 6.52 -5.92 -2.43
N VAL A 230 6.87 -4.63 -2.36
CA VAL A 230 7.91 -4.00 -3.17
C VAL A 230 8.86 -3.26 -2.23
N PRO A 231 9.95 -3.89 -1.78
CA PRO A 231 10.95 -3.24 -0.93
C PRO A 231 11.62 -2.06 -1.65
N ALA A 232 12.11 -1.10 -0.89
CA ALA A 232 12.92 -0.04 -1.46
C ALA A 232 14.18 -0.64 -2.13
N ALA A 233 14.49 -0.18 -3.34
CA ALA A 233 15.70 -0.59 -4.03
C ALA A 233 16.93 -0.03 -3.30
N THR A 234 17.85 -0.92 -2.91
CA THR A 234 19.15 -0.55 -2.34
C THR A 234 20.23 -0.69 -3.41
N PRO A 235 21.43 -0.07 -3.23
CA PRO A 235 22.54 -0.29 -4.12
C PRO A 235 22.89 -1.77 -4.31
N GLU A 236 22.79 -2.57 -3.26
CA GLU A 236 23.01 -4.02 -3.28
C GLU A 236 21.97 -4.73 -4.15
N THR A 237 20.69 -4.36 -4.01
CA THR A 237 19.62 -4.91 -4.86
C THR A 237 19.85 -4.60 -6.33
N LEU A 238 20.24 -3.37 -6.66
CA LEU A 238 20.52 -2.97 -8.03
C LEU A 238 21.73 -3.71 -8.59
N GLN A 239 22.78 -3.94 -7.78
CA GLN A 239 23.95 -4.70 -8.17
C GLN A 239 23.62 -6.19 -8.40
N GLU A 240 22.84 -6.81 -7.51
CA GLU A 240 22.38 -8.20 -7.71
C GLU A 240 21.61 -8.38 -9.03
N ILE A 241 20.76 -7.41 -9.37
CA ILE A 241 20.03 -7.42 -10.65
C ILE A 241 21.00 -7.23 -11.82
N ALA A 242 21.97 -6.30 -11.71
CA ALA A 242 22.96 -6.04 -12.74
C ALA A 242 23.85 -7.26 -13.01
N ASP A 243 24.25 -8.00 -11.97
CA ASP A 243 25.06 -9.22 -12.08
C ASP A 243 24.33 -10.32 -12.87
N GLN A 244 23.02 -10.46 -12.66
CA GLN A 244 22.18 -11.42 -13.38
C GLN A 244 21.84 -10.96 -14.81
N LEU A 245 21.65 -9.65 -14.99
CA LEU A 245 21.24 -9.05 -16.26
C LEU A 245 22.42 -8.83 -17.23
N GLY A 246 23.64 -8.68 -16.69
CA GLY A 246 24.84 -8.35 -17.43
C GLY A 246 24.98 -6.85 -17.77
N VAL A 247 24.08 -6.00 -17.27
CA VAL A 247 24.09 -4.54 -17.43
C VAL A 247 23.42 -3.86 -16.24
N TYR A 248 23.93 -2.70 -15.85
CA TYR A 248 23.35 -1.92 -14.76
C TYR A 248 22.10 -1.17 -15.23
N ASP A 249 20.99 -1.38 -14.52
CA ASP A 249 19.74 -0.69 -14.73
C ASP A 249 19.41 0.18 -13.50
N PRO A 250 19.58 1.52 -13.58
CA PRO A 250 19.29 2.42 -12.46
C PRO A 250 17.78 2.53 -12.13
N CYS A 251 16.92 2.03 -13.01
CA CYS A 251 15.47 2.02 -12.82
C CYS A 251 14.95 0.65 -12.37
N ALA A 252 15.83 -0.33 -12.14
CA ALA A 252 15.42 -1.67 -11.73
C ALA A 252 14.75 -1.67 -10.36
N ILE A 253 13.83 -2.60 -10.16
CA ILE A 253 13.13 -2.83 -8.90
C ILE A 253 13.05 -4.33 -8.59
N ALA A 254 12.99 -4.66 -7.31
CA ALA A 254 12.71 -6.01 -6.83
C ALA A 254 11.34 -6.05 -6.14
N CYS A 255 10.64 -7.16 -6.28
CA CYS A 255 9.35 -7.39 -5.65
C CYS A 255 9.13 -8.88 -5.43
N GLU A 256 8.06 -9.23 -4.69
CA GLU A 256 7.60 -10.60 -4.59
C GLU A 256 6.91 -11.07 -5.90
N PRO A 257 6.83 -12.38 -6.15
CA PRO A 257 6.09 -12.92 -7.31
C PRO A 257 4.58 -12.64 -7.24
N PHE A 258 4.01 -12.64 -6.02
CA PHE A 258 2.59 -12.38 -5.81
C PHE A 258 2.23 -10.93 -6.19
N ARG A 259 1.06 -10.77 -6.80
CA ARG A 259 0.39 -9.50 -7.00
C ARG A 259 -1.11 -9.70 -6.99
N GLN A 260 -1.84 -8.71 -6.48
CA GLN A 260 -3.29 -8.65 -6.54
C GLN A 260 -3.75 -7.23 -6.83
N TRP A 261 -4.78 -7.11 -7.65
CA TRP A 261 -5.41 -5.85 -7.96
C TRP A 261 -6.92 -6.05 -8.12
N VAL A 262 -7.69 -5.43 -7.26
CA VAL A 262 -9.16 -5.41 -7.32
C VAL A 262 -9.59 -3.98 -7.60
N ILE A 263 -10.47 -3.78 -8.56
CA ILE A 263 -10.81 -2.47 -9.13
C ILE A 263 -12.32 -2.37 -9.24
N GLU A 264 -12.91 -1.30 -8.74
CA GLU A 264 -14.30 -0.98 -9.06
C GLU A 264 -14.46 -0.68 -10.54
N ASP A 265 -15.39 -1.36 -11.21
CA ASP A 265 -15.61 -1.19 -12.66
C ASP A 265 -16.46 0.05 -12.97
N ASN A 266 -15.87 1.22 -12.74
CA ASN A 266 -16.51 2.52 -12.88
C ASN A 266 -15.61 3.50 -13.64
N PHE A 267 -15.67 3.45 -14.96
CA PHE A 267 -14.81 4.22 -15.87
C PHE A 267 -15.65 5.02 -16.88
N VAL A 268 -15.24 6.25 -17.18
CA VAL A 268 -15.99 7.14 -18.10
C VAL A 268 -15.59 7.00 -19.55
N ASN A 269 -14.32 6.68 -19.85
CA ASN A 269 -13.80 6.61 -21.22
C ASN A 269 -13.16 5.25 -21.54
N GLY A 270 -13.72 4.18 -20.98
CA GLY A 270 -13.16 2.84 -21.13
C GLY A 270 -11.94 2.60 -20.24
N ARG A 271 -11.46 1.38 -20.27
CA ARG A 271 -10.33 0.90 -19.49
C ARG A 271 -9.61 -0.25 -20.21
N PRO A 272 -8.35 -0.55 -19.86
CA PRO A 272 -7.69 -1.76 -20.31
C PRO A 272 -8.38 -3.03 -19.78
N ASP A 273 -8.28 -4.12 -20.53
CA ASP A 273 -8.77 -5.45 -20.14
C ASP A 273 -7.80 -6.13 -19.16
N TRP A 274 -7.47 -5.47 -18.05
CA TRP A 274 -6.52 -6.00 -17.04
C TRP A 274 -6.99 -7.31 -16.39
N ASP A 275 -8.29 -7.62 -16.47
CA ASP A 275 -8.87 -8.90 -16.07
C ASP A 275 -8.28 -10.09 -16.85
N LYS A 276 -7.89 -9.89 -18.11
CA LYS A 276 -7.20 -10.91 -18.91
C LYS A 276 -5.82 -11.30 -18.38
N VAL A 277 -5.25 -10.48 -17.50
CA VAL A 277 -3.92 -10.71 -16.91
C VAL A 277 -3.96 -10.77 -15.37
N GLY A 278 -5.15 -10.99 -14.79
CA GLY A 278 -5.33 -11.36 -13.40
C GLY A 278 -5.77 -10.23 -12.45
N ALA A 279 -6.10 -9.03 -12.95
CA ALA A 279 -6.83 -8.06 -12.15
C ALA A 279 -8.30 -8.48 -12.02
N GLN A 280 -8.99 -8.02 -10.98
CA GLN A 280 -10.38 -8.31 -10.73
C GLN A 280 -11.20 -7.02 -10.81
N PHE A 281 -12.20 -6.97 -11.69
CA PHE A 281 -13.17 -5.89 -11.71
C PHE A 281 -14.42 -6.30 -10.91
N VAL A 282 -14.81 -5.44 -9.99
CA VAL A 282 -15.91 -5.69 -9.04
C VAL A 282 -16.84 -4.48 -8.95
N ALA A 283 -18.02 -4.67 -8.38
CA ALA A 283 -18.93 -3.56 -8.09
C ALA A 283 -18.53 -2.81 -6.81
N ASP A 284 -17.90 -3.50 -5.84
CA ASP A 284 -17.51 -2.97 -4.54
C ASP A 284 -16.18 -3.58 -4.09
N VAL A 285 -15.18 -2.74 -3.84
CA VAL A 285 -13.84 -3.15 -3.39
C VAL A 285 -13.76 -3.37 -1.87
N VAL A 286 -14.66 -2.79 -1.09
CA VAL A 286 -14.59 -2.79 0.38
C VAL A 286 -14.41 -4.19 0.98
N PRO A 287 -15.13 -5.25 0.55
CA PRO A 287 -14.90 -6.60 1.08
C PRO A 287 -13.45 -7.07 0.93
N PHE A 288 -12.81 -6.78 -0.19
CA PHE A 288 -11.42 -7.17 -0.48
C PHE A 288 -10.40 -6.32 0.31
N GLU A 289 -10.69 -5.03 0.52
CA GLU A 289 -9.89 -4.19 1.42
C GLU A 289 -9.92 -4.74 2.86
N MET A 290 -11.10 -5.10 3.35
CA MET A 290 -11.26 -5.68 4.68
C MET A 290 -10.56 -7.04 4.81
N MET A 291 -10.64 -7.89 3.79
CA MET A 291 -9.94 -9.17 3.73
C MET A 291 -8.42 -8.94 3.87
N LYS A 292 -7.85 -8.09 3.05
CA LYS A 292 -6.42 -7.75 3.13
C LYS A 292 -6.05 -7.14 4.47
N LEU A 293 -6.83 -6.17 4.94
CA LEU A 293 -6.55 -5.43 6.17
C LEU A 293 -6.54 -6.35 7.39
N ARG A 294 -7.51 -7.26 7.50
CA ARG A 294 -7.64 -8.17 8.63
C ARG A 294 -6.71 -9.37 8.49
N MET A 295 -6.79 -10.13 7.40
CA MET A 295 -6.03 -11.38 7.25
C MET A 295 -4.54 -11.11 7.00
N LEU A 296 -4.16 -10.29 6.03
CA LEU A 296 -2.76 -9.99 5.75
C LEU A 296 -2.17 -9.05 6.81
N ASN A 297 -2.71 -7.83 6.93
CA ASN A 297 -2.10 -6.80 7.76
C ASN A 297 -2.25 -7.09 9.26
N GLY A 298 -3.36 -7.71 9.68
CA GLY A 298 -3.56 -8.16 11.06
C GLY A 298 -2.56 -9.23 11.47
N SER A 299 -2.36 -10.25 10.61
CA SER A 299 -1.37 -11.30 10.85
C SER A 299 0.06 -10.75 10.81
N HIS A 300 0.36 -9.81 9.93
CA HIS A 300 1.65 -9.10 9.93
C HIS A 300 1.91 -8.40 11.26
N SER A 301 0.93 -7.70 11.82
CA SER A 301 1.08 -7.03 13.12
C SER A 301 1.30 -8.05 14.26
N PHE A 302 0.53 -9.13 14.27
CA PHE A 302 0.71 -10.24 15.23
C PHE A 302 2.13 -10.80 15.17
N LEU A 303 2.60 -11.16 13.97
CA LEU A 303 3.93 -11.72 13.76
C LEU A 303 5.05 -10.70 14.03
N ALA A 304 4.81 -9.42 13.72
CA ALA A 304 5.81 -8.38 13.95
C ALA A 304 6.09 -8.18 15.45
N TYR A 305 5.05 -8.02 16.27
CA TYR A 305 5.24 -7.80 17.70
C TYR A 305 5.74 -9.05 18.41
N LEU A 306 5.08 -10.18 18.23
CA LEU A 306 5.44 -11.44 18.89
C LEU A 306 6.72 -12.05 18.30
N GLY A 307 6.98 -11.84 17.03
CA GLY A 307 8.22 -12.25 16.37
C GLY A 307 9.41 -11.45 16.87
N TYR A 308 9.30 -10.13 16.94
CA TYR A 308 10.36 -9.27 17.49
C TYR A 308 10.69 -9.64 18.93
N LEU A 309 9.67 -9.73 19.81
CA LEU A 309 9.84 -10.13 21.20
C LEU A 309 10.44 -11.54 21.33
N GLY A 310 10.05 -12.46 20.46
CA GLY A 310 10.61 -13.82 20.39
C GLY A 310 12.02 -13.90 19.79
N GLY A 311 12.63 -12.76 19.39
CA GLY A 311 13.99 -12.70 18.85
C GLY A 311 14.12 -13.08 17.39
N TYR A 312 13.06 -12.93 16.59
CA TYR A 312 13.06 -13.13 15.13
C TYR A 312 13.30 -11.81 14.41
N GLU A 313 14.27 -11.77 13.52
CA GLU A 313 14.61 -10.54 12.76
C GLU A 313 13.60 -10.25 11.66
N THR A 314 13.15 -11.28 10.94
CA THR A 314 12.25 -11.17 9.81
C THR A 314 10.95 -11.96 10.00
N ILE A 315 9.94 -11.63 9.23
CA ILE A 315 8.69 -12.41 9.20
C ILE A 315 8.97 -13.85 8.71
N ALA A 316 9.85 -14.02 7.73
CA ALA A 316 10.22 -15.35 7.25
C ALA A 316 10.88 -16.20 8.36
N ASP A 317 11.66 -15.59 9.25
CA ASP A 317 12.24 -16.29 10.39
C ASP A 317 11.16 -16.82 11.35
N THR A 318 10.07 -16.05 11.58
CA THR A 318 8.94 -16.52 12.39
C THR A 318 8.30 -17.76 11.79
N MET A 319 8.23 -17.86 10.46
CA MET A 319 7.63 -18.98 9.74
C MET A 319 8.47 -20.27 9.80
N THR A 320 9.73 -20.19 10.20
CA THR A 320 10.54 -21.39 10.49
C THR A 320 10.07 -22.11 11.76
N ASN A 321 9.37 -21.41 12.66
CA ASN A 321 8.80 -21.98 13.87
C ASN A 321 7.35 -22.46 13.58
N PRO A 322 7.08 -23.78 13.70
CA PRO A 322 5.75 -24.36 13.43
C PRO A 322 4.64 -23.75 14.30
N ALA A 323 4.94 -23.33 15.55
CA ALA A 323 3.95 -22.72 16.43
C ALA A 323 3.49 -21.35 15.91
N TYR A 324 4.43 -20.49 15.46
CA TYR A 324 4.11 -19.20 14.87
C TYR A 324 3.31 -19.35 13.57
N ARG A 325 3.71 -20.29 12.71
CA ARG A 325 2.98 -20.60 11.47
C ARG A 325 1.54 -21.02 11.75
N LYS A 326 1.35 -21.95 12.70
CA LYS A 326 0.03 -22.46 13.08
C LYS A 326 -0.81 -21.36 13.73
N ALA A 327 -0.24 -20.56 14.62
CA ALA A 327 -0.94 -19.45 15.27
C ALA A 327 -1.37 -18.37 14.27
N ALA A 328 -0.52 -18.00 13.30
CA ALA A 328 -0.88 -17.05 12.26
C ALA A 328 -2.02 -17.56 11.39
N PHE A 329 -1.99 -18.85 11.00
CA PHE A 329 -3.07 -19.45 10.23
C PHE A 329 -4.38 -19.52 11.03
N ALA A 330 -4.31 -19.89 12.31
CA ALA A 330 -5.47 -19.95 13.20
C ALA A 330 -6.07 -18.54 13.44
N LEU A 331 -5.22 -17.53 13.65
CA LEU A 331 -5.67 -16.12 13.71
C LEU A 331 -6.47 -15.75 12.47
N MET A 332 -5.94 -16.03 11.28
CA MET A 332 -6.62 -15.71 10.01
C MET A 332 -7.95 -16.45 9.88
N MET A 333 -8.00 -17.76 10.14
CA MET A 333 -9.18 -18.57 9.84
C MET A 333 -10.22 -18.58 10.95
N GLN A 334 -9.80 -18.51 12.22
CA GLN A 334 -10.73 -18.61 13.36
C GLN A 334 -11.21 -17.27 13.88
N GLU A 335 -10.41 -16.20 13.71
CA GLU A 335 -10.72 -14.91 14.32
C GLU A 335 -10.82 -13.76 13.31
N GLN A 336 -10.11 -13.78 12.19
CA GLN A 336 -10.22 -12.73 11.16
C GLN A 336 -11.28 -13.06 10.10
N ALA A 337 -11.20 -14.23 9.47
CA ALA A 337 -12.13 -14.63 8.41
C ALA A 337 -13.61 -14.57 8.82
N PRO A 338 -14.01 -15.00 10.05
CA PRO A 338 -15.41 -14.91 10.48
C PRO A 338 -15.96 -13.47 10.59
N THR A 339 -15.10 -12.47 10.60
CA THR A 339 -15.48 -11.05 10.64
C THR A 339 -15.69 -10.44 9.26
N LEU A 340 -15.44 -11.20 8.18
CA LEU A 340 -15.49 -10.71 6.81
C LEU A 340 -16.82 -11.09 6.13
N SER A 341 -17.32 -10.15 5.31
CA SER A 341 -18.47 -10.38 4.44
C SER A 341 -17.99 -10.40 2.99
N MET A 342 -17.62 -11.58 2.50
CA MET A 342 -17.04 -11.74 1.17
C MET A 342 -18.11 -12.10 0.13
N PRO A 343 -17.89 -11.74 -1.16
CA PRO A 343 -18.69 -12.25 -2.26
C PRO A 343 -18.68 -13.79 -2.31
N GLU A 344 -19.77 -14.36 -2.79
CA GLU A 344 -19.92 -15.82 -2.96
C GLU A 344 -18.78 -16.38 -3.82
N GLY A 345 -18.23 -17.53 -3.41
CA GLY A 345 -17.13 -18.18 -4.10
C GLY A 345 -15.72 -17.71 -3.70
N THR A 346 -15.59 -16.75 -2.77
CA THR A 346 -14.29 -16.34 -2.24
C THR A 346 -13.73 -17.42 -1.31
N ASP A 347 -12.58 -17.99 -1.66
CA ASP A 347 -11.88 -19.00 -0.85
C ASP A 347 -10.88 -18.36 0.11
N LEU A 348 -11.33 -18.08 1.33
CA LEU A 348 -10.48 -17.50 2.39
C LEU A 348 -9.42 -18.47 2.90
N ASN A 349 -9.65 -19.81 2.80
CA ASN A 349 -8.65 -20.81 3.19
C ASN A 349 -7.47 -20.82 2.21
N ALA A 350 -7.77 -20.78 0.92
CA ALA A 350 -6.73 -20.66 -0.11
C ALA A 350 -5.96 -19.34 0.07
N TYR A 351 -6.64 -18.24 0.39
CA TYR A 351 -5.99 -16.95 0.67
C TYR A 351 -5.09 -17.01 1.90
N ALA A 352 -5.53 -17.60 3.02
CA ALA A 352 -4.70 -17.79 4.21
C ALA A 352 -3.46 -18.64 3.94
N THR A 353 -3.62 -19.74 3.19
CA THR A 353 -2.50 -20.60 2.77
C THR A 353 -1.48 -19.81 1.95
N LEU A 354 -1.93 -19.05 0.98
CA LEU A 354 -1.10 -18.17 0.18
C LEU A 354 -0.35 -17.12 1.02
N LEU A 355 -1.00 -16.54 2.04
CA LEU A 355 -0.36 -15.59 2.95
C LEU A 355 0.77 -16.25 3.75
N ILE A 356 0.58 -17.48 4.23
CA ILE A 356 1.64 -18.24 4.92
C ILE A 356 2.84 -18.49 3.97
N GLU A 357 2.59 -18.82 2.71
CA GLU A 357 3.66 -18.97 1.71
C GLU A 357 4.42 -17.65 1.49
N ARG A 358 3.71 -16.54 1.34
CA ARG A 358 4.30 -15.20 1.20
C ARG A 358 5.13 -14.81 2.43
N PHE A 359 4.62 -15.04 3.64
CA PHE A 359 5.35 -14.79 4.88
C PHE A 359 6.62 -15.63 5.01
N SER A 360 6.63 -16.81 4.42
CA SER A 360 7.77 -17.73 4.44
C SER A 360 8.88 -17.38 3.45
N ASN A 361 8.69 -16.38 2.59
CA ASN A 361 9.68 -15.99 1.58
C ASN A 361 10.85 -15.21 2.21
N PRO A 362 12.05 -15.80 2.33
CA PRO A 362 13.20 -15.13 2.96
C PRO A 362 13.84 -14.05 2.08
N SER A 363 13.58 -14.08 0.77
CA SER A 363 14.25 -13.21 -0.21
C SER A 363 13.84 -11.75 -0.10
N LEU A 364 12.71 -11.45 0.54
CA LEU A 364 12.20 -10.09 0.76
C LEU A 364 12.78 -9.42 2.02
N ARG A 365 13.33 -10.20 2.95
CA ARG A 365 13.89 -9.72 4.22
C ARG A 365 13.01 -8.72 4.95
N HIS A 366 11.69 -9.00 5.00
CA HIS A 366 10.69 -8.13 5.61
C HIS A 366 10.85 -8.15 7.13
N ARG A 367 11.40 -7.07 7.69
CA ARG A 367 11.83 -7.02 9.08
C ARG A 367 10.66 -6.81 10.04
N THR A 368 10.67 -7.53 11.15
CA THR A 368 9.63 -7.43 12.19
C THR A 368 9.50 -6.01 12.74
N TRP A 369 10.61 -5.33 13.00
CA TRP A 369 10.61 -3.96 13.52
C TRP A 369 10.03 -2.93 12.52
N GLN A 370 10.21 -3.11 11.21
CA GLN A 370 9.63 -2.22 10.20
C GLN A 370 8.10 -2.32 10.15
N ILE A 371 7.57 -3.52 10.31
CA ILE A 371 6.12 -3.74 10.34
C ILE A 371 5.53 -3.23 11.66
N ALA A 372 6.29 -3.34 12.75
CA ALA A 372 5.88 -2.90 14.08
C ALA A 372 5.74 -1.37 14.23
N MET A 373 6.34 -0.59 13.32
CA MET A 373 6.22 0.88 13.31
C MET A 373 4.76 1.34 13.21
N ASP A 374 4.46 2.51 13.77
CA ASP A 374 3.15 3.19 13.71
C ASP A 374 1.99 2.32 14.23
N GLY A 375 2.28 1.52 15.27
CA GLY A 375 1.31 0.60 15.84
C GLY A 375 0.05 1.28 16.36
N SER A 376 0.17 2.47 16.93
CA SER A 376 -0.96 3.26 17.40
C SER A 376 -1.98 3.58 16.29
N GLN A 377 -1.53 3.75 15.07
CA GLN A 377 -2.38 4.02 13.90
C GLN A 377 -2.89 2.74 13.23
N LYS A 378 -2.14 1.65 13.32
CA LYS A 378 -2.44 0.38 12.65
C LYS A 378 -3.36 -0.53 13.48
N LEU A 379 -3.16 -0.57 14.80
CA LEU A 379 -3.84 -1.49 15.71
C LEU A 379 -5.38 -1.41 15.61
N PRO A 380 -6.01 -0.21 15.57
CA PRO A 380 -7.47 -0.11 15.56
C PRO A 380 -8.12 -0.95 14.46
N GLN A 381 -7.73 -0.72 13.23
CA GLN A 381 -8.36 -1.36 12.07
C GLN A 381 -7.88 -2.81 11.83
N ARG A 382 -6.67 -3.18 12.30
CA ARG A 382 -6.09 -4.50 12.05
C ARG A 382 -6.53 -5.54 13.07
N LEU A 383 -6.61 -5.16 14.36
CA LEU A 383 -6.86 -6.06 15.48
C LEU A 383 -8.09 -5.67 16.32
N LEU A 384 -8.33 -4.37 16.58
CA LEU A 384 -9.42 -3.96 17.50
C LEU A 384 -10.81 -4.04 16.86
N ASP A 385 -10.95 -3.66 15.59
CA ASP A 385 -12.25 -3.77 14.89
C ASP A 385 -12.75 -5.22 14.81
N PRO A 386 -11.90 -6.22 14.47
CA PRO A 386 -12.31 -7.63 14.60
C PRO A 386 -12.74 -8.02 16.02
N VAL A 387 -12.03 -7.56 17.05
CA VAL A 387 -12.40 -7.83 18.44
C VAL A 387 -13.79 -7.30 18.78
N ARG A 388 -14.14 -6.09 18.32
CA ARG A 388 -15.47 -5.53 18.52
C ARG A 388 -16.58 -6.45 17.99
N LEU A 389 -16.35 -7.03 16.81
CA LEU A 389 -17.28 -7.99 16.21
C LEU A 389 -17.38 -9.29 17.03
N HIS A 390 -16.26 -9.80 17.53
CA HIS A 390 -16.25 -10.97 18.39
C HIS A 390 -16.98 -10.73 19.71
N LEU A 391 -16.78 -9.58 20.35
CA LEU A 391 -17.50 -9.19 21.57
C LEU A 391 -19.01 -9.08 21.34
N GLN A 392 -19.42 -8.51 20.19
CA GLN A 392 -20.85 -8.43 19.83
C GLN A 392 -21.48 -9.81 19.60
N ASN A 393 -20.71 -10.75 19.03
CA ASN A 393 -21.19 -12.09 18.67
C ASN A 393 -20.97 -13.13 19.79
N GLY A 394 -20.29 -12.78 20.86
CA GLY A 394 -19.94 -13.71 21.93
C GLY A 394 -18.97 -14.81 21.51
N SER A 395 -18.14 -14.57 20.49
CA SER A 395 -17.15 -15.52 19.96
C SER A 395 -15.73 -15.27 20.51
N GLY A 396 -14.89 -16.31 20.50
CA GLY A 396 -13.51 -16.22 21.00
C GLY A 396 -12.58 -15.40 20.12
N TRP A 397 -11.57 -14.75 20.73
CA TRP A 397 -10.61 -13.87 20.05
C TRP A 397 -9.23 -13.87 20.74
N ARG A 398 -8.78 -15.03 21.18
CA ARG A 398 -7.54 -15.17 21.99
C ARG A 398 -6.25 -14.87 21.21
N HIS A 399 -6.21 -15.13 19.89
CA HIS A 399 -5.05 -14.77 19.07
C HIS A 399 -4.97 -13.25 18.89
N LEU A 400 -6.09 -12.60 18.66
CA LEU A 400 -6.19 -11.14 18.64
C LEU A 400 -5.76 -10.54 19.97
N ALA A 401 -6.19 -11.11 21.11
CA ALA A 401 -5.79 -10.67 22.44
C ALA A 401 -4.28 -10.75 22.64
N LEU A 402 -3.64 -11.86 22.24
CA LEU A 402 -2.19 -12.00 22.33
C LEU A 402 -1.46 -11.03 21.40
N GLY A 403 -1.98 -10.78 20.20
CA GLY A 403 -1.43 -9.76 19.29
C GLY A 403 -1.47 -8.35 19.86
N ILE A 404 -2.57 -7.97 20.51
CA ILE A 404 -2.74 -6.69 21.23
C ILE A 404 -1.77 -6.61 22.41
N ALA A 405 -1.69 -7.67 23.20
CA ALA A 405 -0.73 -7.77 24.32
C ALA A 405 0.72 -7.68 23.83
N GLY A 406 1.03 -8.27 22.68
CA GLY A 406 2.32 -8.17 21.98
C GLY A 406 2.69 -6.73 21.66
N TRP A 407 1.76 -5.97 21.08
CA TRP A 407 1.95 -4.54 20.85
C TRP A 407 2.18 -3.78 22.17
N MET A 408 1.36 -4.03 23.19
CA MET A 408 1.54 -3.42 24.51
C MET A 408 2.93 -3.73 25.10
N ARG A 409 3.41 -4.95 24.97
CA ARG A 409 4.73 -5.37 25.48
C ARG A 409 5.85 -4.72 24.66
N TYR A 410 5.72 -4.65 23.33
CA TYR A 410 6.65 -3.98 22.42
C TYR A 410 6.82 -2.49 22.76
N THR A 411 5.70 -1.79 22.98
CA THR A 411 5.70 -0.35 23.32
C THR A 411 6.28 -0.05 24.73
N HIS A 412 6.62 -1.08 25.50
CA HIS A 412 7.38 -0.91 26.73
C HIS A 412 8.80 -0.39 26.45
N GLY A 413 9.33 -0.61 25.24
CA GLY A 413 10.64 -0.09 24.83
C GLY A 413 11.83 -0.93 25.27
N VAL A 414 11.59 -2.12 25.82
CA VAL A 414 12.62 -3.08 26.21
C VAL A 414 12.14 -4.49 25.86
N ASP A 415 12.97 -5.27 25.19
CA ASP A 415 12.64 -6.64 24.80
C ASP A 415 12.74 -7.66 25.95
N GLU A 416 12.57 -8.94 25.64
CA GLU A 416 12.63 -10.02 26.66
C GLU A 416 14.05 -10.29 27.16
N GLN A 417 15.07 -9.82 26.45
CA GLN A 417 16.50 -9.93 26.86
C GLN A 417 17.02 -8.67 27.53
N GLY A 418 16.16 -7.67 27.78
CA GLY A 418 16.54 -6.40 28.38
C GLY A 418 17.18 -5.40 27.42
N GLN A 419 17.15 -5.67 26.11
CA GLN A 419 17.65 -4.76 25.08
C GLN A 419 16.62 -3.67 24.79
N VAL A 420 17.12 -2.46 24.50
CA VAL A 420 16.26 -1.32 24.15
C VAL A 420 15.61 -1.55 22.77
N ILE A 421 14.31 -1.38 22.71
CA ILE A 421 13.55 -1.34 21.46
C ILE A 421 13.44 0.12 21.02
N ASP A 422 13.85 0.43 19.79
CA ASP A 422 13.57 1.70 19.15
C ASP A 422 12.12 1.71 18.66
N VAL A 423 11.20 2.20 19.50
CA VAL A 423 9.78 2.26 19.20
C VAL A 423 9.51 3.49 18.31
N VAL A 424 9.27 3.27 17.03
CA VAL A 424 8.91 4.32 16.07
C VAL A 424 7.39 4.40 15.97
N ASP A 425 6.81 5.41 16.61
CA ASP A 425 5.35 5.60 16.67
C ASP A 425 5.04 7.09 16.98
N PRO A 426 4.01 7.71 16.37
CA PRO A 426 3.61 9.08 16.71
C PRO A 426 3.29 9.30 18.19
N MET A 427 2.90 8.23 18.91
CA MET A 427 2.59 8.28 20.35
C MET A 427 3.77 7.85 21.24
N GLN A 428 4.98 7.77 20.73
CA GLN A 428 6.16 7.31 21.47
C GLN A 428 6.36 8.05 22.80
N ALA A 429 6.20 9.38 22.81
CA ALA A 429 6.34 10.18 24.03
C ALA A 429 5.31 9.79 25.11
N GLU A 430 4.09 9.48 24.69
CA GLU A 430 3.02 9.06 25.59
C GLU A 430 3.29 7.65 26.16
N PHE A 431 3.79 6.73 25.33
CA PHE A 431 4.23 5.41 25.81
C PHE A 431 5.35 5.52 26.83
N GLN A 432 6.34 6.40 26.60
CA GLN A 432 7.43 6.63 27.56
C GLN A 432 6.91 7.18 28.89
N ARG A 433 5.96 8.12 28.85
CA ARG A 433 5.32 8.67 30.06
C ARG A 433 4.59 7.56 30.84
N ILE A 434 3.83 6.72 30.18
CA ILE A 434 3.13 5.59 30.80
C ILE A 434 4.13 4.59 31.40
N ASN A 435 5.18 4.26 30.67
CA ASN A 435 6.21 3.32 31.11
C ASN A 435 6.96 3.78 32.39
N GLN A 436 7.08 5.10 32.59
CA GLN A 436 7.71 5.67 33.80
C GLN A 436 6.80 5.61 35.05
N GLN A 437 5.48 5.61 34.85
CA GLN A 437 4.51 5.76 35.94
C GLN A 437 3.82 4.44 36.31
N PHE A 438 3.66 3.51 35.38
CA PHE A 438 2.84 2.31 35.56
C PHE A 438 3.56 1.04 35.16
N GLN A 439 3.23 -0.07 35.85
CA GLN A 439 3.77 -1.40 35.57
C GLN A 439 2.65 -2.46 35.59
N GLY A 440 2.89 -3.62 35.00
CA GLY A 440 1.96 -4.76 35.00
C GLY A 440 0.56 -4.38 34.53
N ALA A 441 -0.47 -4.77 35.30
CA ALA A 441 -1.87 -4.50 34.97
C ALA A 441 -2.23 -3.01 34.97
N GLU A 442 -1.59 -2.19 35.81
CA GLU A 442 -1.81 -0.75 35.82
C GLU A 442 -1.34 -0.10 34.51
N ARG A 443 -0.24 -0.59 33.93
CA ARG A 443 0.23 -0.14 32.63
C ARG A 443 -0.76 -0.50 31.52
N VAL A 444 -1.35 -1.69 31.56
CA VAL A 444 -2.42 -2.06 30.61
C VAL A 444 -3.59 -1.08 30.70
N THR A 445 -4.06 -0.80 31.93
CA THR A 445 -5.13 0.17 32.18
C THR A 445 -4.78 1.56 31.64
N ALA A 446 -3.57 2.03 31.86
CA ALA A 446 -3.10 3.33 31.35
C ALA A 446 -3.06 3.38 29.81
N LEU A 447 -2.61 2.30 29.15
CA LEU A 447 -2.65 2.20 27.68
C LEU A 447 -4.06 2.17 27.14
N LEU A 448 -4.98 1.45 27.79
CA LEU A 448 -6.39 1.40 27.40
C LEU A 448 -7.07 2.76 27.52
N GLY A 449 -6.57 3.65 28.39
CA GLY A 449 -7.01 5.04 28.50
C GLY A 449 -6.67 5.91 27.27
N LEU A 450 -5.87 5.42 26.32
CA LEU A 450 -5.57 6.11 25.06
C LEU A 450 -6.77 6.00 24.09
N SER A 451 -7.75 6.86 24.28
CA SER A 451 -9.03 6.81 23.54
C SER A 451 -8.91 6.91 22.04
N GLY A 452 -7.84 7.55 21.53
CA GLY A 452 -7.52 7.60 20.09
C GLY A 452 -7.15 6.23 19.48
N ILE A 453 -6.79 5.24 20.31
CA ILE A 453 -6.48 3.88 19.89
C ILE A 453 -7.65 2.95 20.20
N PHE A 454 -8.04 2.86 21.47
CA PHE A 454 -9.00 1.84 21.95
C PHE A 454 -10.46 2.30 21.90
N GLY A 455 -10.72 3.61 21.88
CA GLY A 455 -12.06 4.15 22.07
C GLY A 455 -12.52 3.96 23.52
N HIS A 456 -13.68 4.53 23.88
CA HIS A 456 -14.30 4.33 25.18
C HIS A 456 -14.98 2.94 25.27
N ASP A 457 -15.47 2.45 24.14
CA ASP A 457 -16.21 1.18 24.04
C ASP A 457 -15.36 -0.02 24.49
N LEU A 458 -14.11 -0.12 24.05
CA LEU A 458 -13.21 -1.20 24.47
C LEU A 458 -12.60 -0.95 25.83
N ALA A 459 -12.23 0.29 26.14
CA ALA A 459 -11.61 0.64 27.43
C ALA A 459 -12.55 0.37 28.62
N GLU A 460 -13.85 0.45 28.44
CA GLU A 460 -14.88 0.21 29.46
C GLU A 460 -15.47 -1.20 29.41
N ASN A 461 -15.12 -2.01 28.40
CA ASN A 461 -15.62 -3.37 28.26
C ASN A 461 -14.85 -4.33 29.19
N VAL A 462 -15.55 -4.89 30.18
CA VAL A 462 -14.99 -5.74 31.24
C VAL A 462 -14.27 -6.97 30.66
N ASP A 463 -14.89 -7.64 29.67
CA ASP A 463 -14.35 -8.86 29.07
C ASP A 463 -13.10 -8.54 28.24
N PHE A 464 -13.11 -7.42 27.51
CA PHE A 464 -11.94 -6.95 26.76
C PHE A 464 -10.78 -6.64 27.69
N VAL A 465 -11.01 -5.83 28.72
CA VAL A 465 -9.97 -5.43 29.68
C VAL A 465 -9.39 -6.65 30.38
N ALA A 466 -10.22 -7.57 30.86
CA ALA A 466 -9.79 -8.78 31.55
C ALA A 466 -8.95 -9.69 30.63
N THR A 467 -9.43 -9.93 29.39
CA THR A 467 -8.76 -10.82 28.43
C THR A 467 -7.41 -10.28 28.00
N VAL A 468 -7.31 -9.00 27.64
CA VAL A 468 -6.04 -8.38 27.22
C VAL A 468 -5.05 -8.28 28.38
N THR A 469 -5.55 -7.97 29.59
CA THR A 469 -4.68 -7.92 30.79
C THR A 469 -4.09 -9.29 31.10
N ALA A 470 -4.91 -10.35 31.06
CA ALA A 470 -4.43 -11.72 31.26
C ALA A 470 -3.39 -12.13 30.19
N ALA A 471 -3.67 -11.85 28.93
CA ALA A 471 -2.71 -12.12 27.83
C ALA A 471 -1.39 -11.35 28.01
N TYR A 472 -1.45 -10.08 28.44
CA TYR A 472 -0.26 -9.29 28.72
C TYR A 472 0.55 -9.83 29.89
N GLN A 473 -0.10 -10.24 30.97
CA GLN A 473 0.56 -10.85 32.13
C GLN A 473 1.27 -12.16 31.77
N GLN A 474 0.58 -13.05 31.03
CA GLN A 474 1.18 -14.29 30.53
C GLN A 474 2.39 -14.02 29.63
N LEU A 475 2.29 -13.02 28.75
CA LEU A 475 3.39 -12.64 27.88
C LEU A 475 4.61 -12.11 28.66
N CYS A 476 4.38 -11.35 29.72
CA CYS A 476 5.45 -10.88 30.58
C CYS A 476 6.10 -12.01 31.42
N GLU A 477 5.32 -13.02 31.79
CA GLU A 477 5.78 -14.15 32.63
C GLU A 477 6.51 -15.22 31.80
N HIS A 478 5.99 -15.58 30.65
CA HIS A 478 6.43 -16.73 29.84
C HIS A 478 7.18 -16.35 28.56
N GLY A 479 7.06 -15.11 28.11
CA GLY A 479 7.62 -14.65 26.83
C GLY A 479 6.83 -15.05 25.60
N ALA A 480 7.17 -14.42 24.48
CA ALA A 480 6.39 -14.53 23.23
C ALA A 480 6.40 -15.95 22.64
N ARG A 481 7.54 -16.63 22.64
CA ARG A 481 7.65 -17.97 22.05
C ARG A 481 6.76 -19.00 22.77
N GLU A 482 6.74 -18.95 24.09
CA GLU A 482 5.97 -19.89 24.91
C GLU A 482 4.47 -19.59 24.80
N CYS A 483 4.08 -18.31 24.84
CA CYS A 483 2.68 -17.91 24.68
C CYS A 483 2.13 -18.28 23.29
N VAL A 484 2.90 -18.09 22.21
CA VAL A 484 2.50 -18.50 20.86
C VAL A 484 2.42 -20.03 20.75
N ALA A 485 3.34 -20.77 21.38
CA ALA A 485 3.29 -22.23 21.40
C ALA A 485 2.06 -22.75 22.15
N ALA A 486 1.67 -22.14 23.26
CA ALA A 486 0.46 -22.49 24.01
C ALA A 486 -0.80 -22.27 23.18
N LEU A 487 -0.92 -21.13 22.47
CA LEU A 487 -2.04 -20.90 21.54
C LEU A 487 -2.14 -21.96 20.44
N SER A 488 -0.99 -22.39 19.90
CA SER A 488 -0.93 -23.37 18.82
C SER A 488 -1.31 -24.77 19.24
N ALA A 489 -1.17 -25.11 20.52
CA ALA A 489 -1.52 -26.44 21.04
C ALA A 489 -3.04 -26.67 21.07
N ASP A 490 -3.79 -25.58 21.22
CA ASP A 490 -5.27 -25.59 21.30
C ASP A 490 -5.98 -25.31 19.97
N ALA A 491 -5.26 -25.07 18.86
CA ALA A 491 -5.80 -24.66 17.55
C ALA A 491 -6.00 -25.87 16.57
#